data_0457b01e7f1c75f6fc0a2c90fc3e1d81
#
_entry.id   0457b01e7f1c75f6fc0a2c90fc3e1d81
#
_cell.length_a   1.000
_cell.length_b   1.000
_cell.length_c   1.000
_cell.angle_alpha   90.00
_cell.angle_beta   90.00
_cell.angle_gamma   90.00
#
_symmetry.space_group_name_H-M   'P 1'
#
loop_
_entity.id
_entity.type
_entity.pdbx_description
1 polymer ?
#
loop_
_entity_poly.entity_id
_entity_poly.type
_entity_poly.pdbx_seq_one_letter_code
_entity_poly.pdbx_strand_id
1 'polypeptide(L)'
;MTYKITKLAFDLASFKFEQIKRKGTVMLNKKNSQRLRSFAAALGLAATTCFTIFPSYAADNKPAEATTGDSKTINVKSSGTVDMAKLLEPGKGKEMVEGQADAPVTIVEYASVTCGHCAAFFKETLPSIREKYIKTGKARLVFREFAYDPRAQAGYMLARCAPEDRYFPMIQVLFEKQMDWAAASDALPPLKNIAAMAGLDDKAFEACLKNQTVLDEVKSSFERGKEFGVTSTPTFFINGKKYEGALSVEEMSSVIDSFL
;
A
#
# COMPACT_ATOMS: atom_id res chain seq x y z
N MET A 1 -22.44 -1.79 33.94
CA MET A 1 -22.54 -1.27 32.58
C MET A 1 -21.79 -2.22 31.61
N THR A 2 -22.08 -3.53 31.70
CA THR A 2 -21.25 -4.64 31.16
C THR A 2 -22.04 -5.57 30.22
N TYR A 3 -23.05 -5.07 29.49
CA TYR A 3 -23.97 -5.96 28.77
C TYR A 3 -24.18 -5.64 27.25
N LYS A 4 -23.37 -4.79 26.65
CA LYS A 4 -23.56 -4.40 25.22
C LYS A 4 -22.43 -4.80 24.26
N ILE A 5 -21.36 -5.43 24.73
CA ILE A 5 -20.19 -5.77 23.86
C ILE A 5 -20.28 -7.20 23.29
N THR A 6 -21.05 -8.07 23.92
CA THR A 6 -21.17 -9.49 23.49
C THR A 6 -22.07 -9.71 22.28
N LYS A 7 -22.87 -8.72 21.86
CA LYS A 7 -23.83 -8.90 20.76
C LYS A 7 -23.23 -8.67 19.38
N LEU A 8 -22.18 -7.87 19.26
CA LEU A 8 -21.56 -7.58 17.95
C LEU A 8 -20.67 -8.72 17.42
N ALA A 9 -20.05 -9.49 18.31
CA ALA A 9 -19.22 -10.64 17.94
C ALA A 9 -20.07 -11.87 17.53
N PHE A 10 -21.30 -11.94 18.02
CA PHE A 10 -22.21 -13.05 17.75
C PHE A 10 -22.96 -12.92 16.41
N ASP A 11 -23.18 -11.69 15.93
CA ASP A 11 -23.90 -11.46 14.66
C ASP A 11 -23.04 -11.75 13.42
N LEU A 12 -21.72 -11.64 13.51
CA LEU A 12 -20.81 -12.01 12.40
C LEU A 12 -20.68 -13.53 12.19
N ALA A 13 -20.89 -14.32 13.24
CA ALA A 13 -20.84 -15.78 13.16
C ALA A 13 -22.16 -16.39 12.68
N SER A 14 -23.30 -15.77 13.01
CA SER A 14 -24.62 -16.27 12.65
C SER A 14 -25.03 -15.98 11.21
N PHE A 15 -24.48 -14.94 10.60
CA PHE A 15 -24.79 -14.58 9.19
C PHE A 15 -24.19 -15.55 8.16
N LYS A 16 -23.23 -16.36 8.56
CA LYS A 16 -22.49 -17.27 7.66
C LYS A 16 -23.10 -18.67 7.52
N PHE A 17 -23.99 -19.07 8.41
CA PHE A 17 -24.54 -20.46 8.39
C PHE A 17 -25.80 -20.63 7.55
N GLU A 18 -26.50 -19.56 7.18
CA GLU A 18 -27.78 -19.62 6.47
C GLU A 18 -27.67 -19.57 4.93
N GLN A 19 -26.51 -19.16 4.37
CA GLN A 19 -26.31 -19.05 2.92
C GLN A 19 -25.84 -20.34 2.23
N ILE A 20 -25.42 -21.36 2.98
CA ILE A 20 -24.91 -22.63 2.40
C ILE A 20 -26.02 -23.61 1.98
N LYS A 21 -27.26 -23.39 2.40
CA LYS A 21 -28.39 -24.31 2.11
C LYS A 21 -29.18 -24.04 0.83
N ARG A 22 -28.84 -23.02 0.05
CA ARG A 22 -29.62 -22.65 -1.16
C ARG A 22 -28.80 -22.56 -2.45
N LYS A 23 -28.01 -23.52 -2.84
CA LYS A 23 -27.61 -23.69 -4.27
C LYS A 23 -26.95 -25.03 -4.53
N GLY A 24 -27.70 -26.10 -4.32
CA GLY A 24 -27.53 -27.32 -5.10
C GLY A 24 -28.52 -27.26 -6.26
N THR A 25 -28.04 -27.14 -7.46
CA THR A 25 -28.60 -27.53 -8.75
C THR A 25 -28.29 -26.47 -9.80
N VAL A 26 -27.18 -26.65 -10.52
CA VAL A 26 -27.02 -26.08 -11.86
C VAL A 26 -26.62 -27.19 -12.80
N MET A 27 -27.50 -27.41 -13.78
CA MET A 27 -27.39 -28.41 -14.84
C MET A 27 -26.21 -28.15 -15.76
N LEU A 28 -25.50 -29.22 -16.09
CA LEU A 28 -24.60 -29.30 -17.24
C LEU A 28 -25.38 -29.07 -18.54
N ASN A 29 -25.01 -28.08 -19.31
CA ASN A 29 -25.39 -28.00 -20.71
C ASN A 29 -24.15 -28.14 -21.61
N LYS A 30 -24.15 -29.33 -22.25
CA LYS A 30 -23.15 -29.79 -23.23
C LYS A 30 -23.68 -29.39 -24.60
N LYS A 31 -23.04 -28.45 -25.31
CA LYS A 31 -22.99 -28.33 -26.80
C LYS A 31 -22.29 -27.02 -27.21
N ASN A 32 -21.09 -27.13 -27.73
CA ASN A 32 -20.72 -26.73 -29.10
C ASN A 32 -19.23 -27.01 -29.34
N SER A 33 -19.03 -28.22 -29.84
CA SER A 33 -17.85 -28.57 -30.61
C SER A 33 -18.19 -28.35 -32.09
N GLN A 34 -17.22 -27.92 -32.84
CA GLN A 34 -17.06 -27.82 -34.29
C GLN A 34 -17.01 -26.39 -34.85
N ARG A 35 -15.81 -26.01 -35.23
CA ARG A 35 -15.42 -25.65 -36.59
C ARG A 35 -13.90 -25.36 -36.68
N LEU A 36 -13.11 -26.41 -36.79
CA LEU A 36 -11.85 -26.38 -37.51
C LEU A 36 -12.16 -26.46 -38.99
N ARG A 37 -11.69 -25.54 -39.79
CA ARG A 37 -11.38 -25.74 -41.25
C ARG A 37 -10.26 -24.79 -41.61
N SER A 38 -9.11 -25.36 -41.71
CA SER A 38 -8.08 -25.41 -42.78
C SER A 38 -8.30 -24.45 -43.95
N PHE A 39 -7.29 -23.59 -44.21
CA PHE A 39 -6.91 -23.19 -45.56
C PHE A 39 -5.39 -23.18 -45.62
N ALA A 40 -4.89 -24.09 -46.43
CA ALA A 40 -3.50 -24.19 -46.84
C ALA A 40 -3.36 -23.66 -48.27
N ALA A 41 -2.18 -23.11 -48.53
CA ALA A 41 -1.48 -23.01 -49.81
C ALA A 41 -1.94 -21.97 -50.84
N ALA A 42 -1.05 -21.03 -51.17
CA ALA A 42 -0.52 -20.91 -52.53
C ALA A 42 0.76 -20.05 -52.55
N LEU A 43 1.81 -20.63 -53.09
CA LEU A 43 3.09 -19.98 -53.49
C LEU A 43 2.85 -18.94 -54.60
N GLY A 44 3.60 -17.83 -54.55
CA GLY A 44 3.72 -16.90 -55.65
C GLY A 44 5.02 -16.10 -55.50
N LEU A 45 6.12 -16.58 -56.14
CA LEU A 45 7.35 -15.82 -56.40
C LEU A 45 7.05 -14.65 -57.33
N ALA A 46 7.39 -13.42 -56.95
CA ALA A 46 7.70 -12.36 -57.91
C ALA A 46 8.78 -11.47 -57.31
N ALA A 47 10.00 -11.65 -57.77
CA ALA A 47 11.12 -10.74 -57.48
C ALA A 47 10.94 -9.49 -58.36
N THR A 48 10.76 -8.33 -57.73
CA THR A 48 10.87 -7.04 -58.36
C THR A 48 11.83 -6.18 -57.56
N THR A 49 13.03 -6.01 -58.11
CA THR A 49 14.07 -5.11 -57.62
C THR A 49 13.63 -3.67 -57.83
N CYS A 50 13.27 -2.99 -56.74
CA CYS A 50 13.06 -1.56 -56.76
C CYS A 50 14.23 -0.87 -56.05
N PHE A 51 15.09 -0.25 -56.88
CA PHE A 51 16.24 0.54 -56.46
C PHE A 51 15.72 1.91 -56.03
N THR A 52 15.48 2.11 -54.72
CA THR A 52 15.12 3.43 -54.18
C THR A 52 16.36 4.14 -53.68
N ILE A 53 16.67 5.24 -54.38
CA ILE A 53 17.70 6.23 -54.00
C ILE A 53 17.25 6.90 -52.70
N PHE A 54 17.95 6.68 -51.57
CA PHE A 54 17.77 7.44 -50.37
C PHE A 54 18.58 8.73 -50.42
N PRO A 55 17.97 9.91 -50.24
CA PRO A 55 18.75 11.12 -50.03
C PRO A 55 19.42 11.05 -48.65
N SER A 56 20.75 11.24 -48.64
CA SER A 56 21.54 11.39 -47.42
C SER A 56 21.13 12.66 -46.71
N TYR A 57 20.36 12.54 -45.61
CA TYR A 57 20.22 13.61 -44.64
C TYR A 57 21.47 13.62 -43.74
N ALA A 58 22.30 14.65 -43.94
CA ALA A 58 23.34 14.98 -43.01
C ALA A 58 22.67 15.37 -41.66
N ALA A 59 22.81 14.54 -40.66
CA ALA A 59 22.39 14.87 -39.30
C ALA A 59 23.43 15.83 -38.72
N ASP A 60 23.06 17.09 -38.61
CA ASP A 60 23.76 18.07 -37.76
C ASP A 60 23.63 17.61 -36.30
N ASN A 61 24.63 16.86 -35.81
CA ASN A 61 24.79 16.53 -34.41
C ASN A 61 25.31 17.76 -33.66
N LYS A 62 24.41 18.71 -33.35
CA LYS A 62 24.65 19.68 -32.30
C LYS A 62 24.49 18.94 -30.97
N PRO A 63 25.50 18.91 -30.07
CA PRO A 63 25.32 18.36 -28.76
C PRO A 63 24.18 19.11 -28.06
N ALA A 64 23.17 18.38 -27.60
CA ALA A 64 22.14 18.94 -26.74
C ALA A 64 22.86 19.46 -25.48
N GLU A 65 22.92 20.76 -25.37
CA GLU A 65 23.33 21.47 -24.17
C GLU A 65 22.44 20.99 -23.03
N ALA A 66 23.04 20.29 -22.06
CA ALA A 66 22.35 19.87 -20.85
C ALA A 66 21.87 21.14 -20.16
N THR A 67 20.61 21.48 -20.36
CA THR A 67 19.95 22.48 -19.51
C THR A 67 20.00 21.94 -18.10
N THR A 68 20.92 22.49 -17.28
CA THR A 68 20.88 22.43 -15.83
C THR A 68 19.51 23.00 -15.44
N GLY A 69 18.56 22.09 -15.22
CA GLY A 69 17.22 22.46 -14.78
C GLY A 69 17.34 23.23 -13.47
N ASP A 70 16.90 24.47 -13.52
CA ASP A 70 16.68 25.30 -12.35
C ASP A 70 15.87 24.45 -11.35
N SER A 71 16.51 24.06 -10.23
CA SER A 71 15.87 23.35 -9.15
C SER A 71 14.85 24.30 -8.51
N LYS A 72 13.64 24.34 -9.11
CA LYS A 72 12.53 25.09 -8.55
C LYS A 72 12.29 24.54 -7.14
N THR A 73 12.70 25.30 -6.13
CA THR A 73 12.48 24.94 -4.72
C THR A 73 10.98 24.80 -4.51
N ILE A 74 10.51 23.57 -4.35
CA ILE A 74 9.12 23.27 -4.07
C ILE A 74 8.88 23.57 -2.60
N ASN A 75 8.12 24.63 -2.33
CA ASN A 75 7.78 25.00 -0.96
C ASN A 75 6.50 24.29 -0.52
N VAL A 76 6.64 23.16 0.18
CA VAL A 76 5.52 22.43 0.77
C VAL A 76 5.18 23.04 2.12
N LYS A 77 3.99 23.64 2.22
CA LYS A 77 3.54 24.27 3.46
C LYS A 77 3.07 23.23 4.48
N SER A 78 3.65 23.25 5.69
CA SER A 78 3.15 22.44 6.80
C SER A 78 1.80 22.97 7.31
N SER A 79 0.91 22.05 7.72
CA SER A 79 -0.42 22.36 8.29
C SER A 79 -0.38 22.52 9.82
N GLY A 80 0.77 22.28 10.46
CA GLY A 80 0.94 22.40 11.91
C GLY A 80 2.25 21.86 12.40
N THR A 81 2.43 21.89 13.72
CA THR A 81 3.60 21.34 14.39
C THR A 81 3.20 20.50 15.60
N VAL A 82 4.01 19.51 15.95
CA VAL A 82 3.85 18.67 17.15
C VAL A 82 5.18 18.54 17.87
N ASP A 83 5.10 18.24 19.17
CA ASP A 83 6.26 17.84 19.95
C ASP A 83 6.66 16.40 19.56
N MET A 84 7.86 16.26 18.98
CA MET A 84 8.38 14.97 18.52
C MET A 84 8.66 14.00 19.67
N ALA A 85 9.11 14.48 20.83
CA ALA A 85 9.33 13.61 21.99
C ALA A 85 8.02 12.95 22.41
N LYS A 86 6.95 13.74 22.48
CA LYS A 86 5.61 13.26 22.79
C LYS A 86 5.02 12.35 21.70
N LEU A 87 5.26 12.71 20.42
CA LEU A 87 4.81 11.90 19.29
C LEU A 87 5.49 10.53 19.29
N LEU A 88 6.77 10.45 19.65
CA LEU A 88 7.56 9.22 19.63
C LEU A 88 7.52 8.42 20.94
N GLU A 89 6.75 8.84 21.95
CA GLU A 89 6.50 8.00 23.13
C GLU A 89 5.95 6.63 22.70
N PRO A 90 6.36 5.52 23.34
CA PRO A 90 5.87 4.19 22.99
C PRO A 90 4.36 4.06 23.11
N GLY A 91 3.71 3.46 22.11
CA GLY A 91 2.31 3.06 22.15
C GLY A 91 2.12 1.69 22.82
N LYS A 92 0.91 1.11 22.69
CA LYS A 92 0.64 -0.25 23.20
C LYS A 92 1.32 -1.36 22.41
N GLY A 93 1.53 -1.15 21.10
CA GLY A 93 2.16 -2.15 20.24
C GLY A 93 3.60 -1.78 19.91
N LYS A 94 4.31 -2.73 19.27
CA LYS A 94 5.63 -2.47 18.74
C LYS A 94 5.56 -1.39 17.66
N GLU A 95 6.48 -0.42 17.71
CA GLU A 95 6.65 0.56 16.62
C GLU A 95 7.18 -0.14 15.38
N MET A 96 6.59 0.15 14.24
CA MET A 96 7.01 -0.36 12.94
C MET A 96 7.88 0.67 12.26
N VAL A 97 9.18 0.36 12.13
CA VAL A 97 10.20 1.32 11.69
C VAL A 97 11.02 0.75 10.55
N GLU A 98 11.26 1.56 9.53
CA GLU A 98 12.27 1.34 8.48
C GLU A 98 13.37 2.39 8.59
N GLY A 99 14.62 1.98 8.42
CA GLY A 99 15.79 2.88 8.46
C GLY A 99 16.56 2.82 9.78
N GLN A 100 17.59 3.66 9.86
CA GLN A 100 18.51 3.69 11.00
C GLN A 100 17.90 4.49 12.15
N ALA A 101 18.11 4.02 13.37
CA ALA A 101 17.51 4.64 14.56
C ALA A 101 18.02 6.08 14.82
N ASP A 102 19.24 6.36 14.42
CA ASP A 102 19.95 7.64 14.55
C ASP A 102 19.83 8.54 13.31
N ALA A 103 18.99 8.19 12.35
CA ALA A 103 18.75 9.01 11.17
C ALA A 103 18.32 10.44 11.56
N PRO A 104 18.91 11.50 10.96
CA PRO A 104 18.64 12.90 11.32
C PRO A 104 17.19 13.32 11.04
N VAL A 105 16.53 12.67 10.07
CA VAL A 105 15.13 12.96 9.76
C VAL A 105 14.25 11.79 10.16
N THR A 106 13.24 12.06 10.99
CA THR A 106 12.21 11.11 11.35
C THR A 106 10.90 11.47 10.65
N ILE A 107 10.39 10.54 9.85
CA ILE A 107 9.09 10.61 9.18
C ILE A 107 8.15 9.70 9.95
N VAL A 108 7.11 10.25 10.57
CA VAL A 108 6.02 9.46 11.16
C VAL A 108 4.83 9.55 10.20
N GLU A 109 4.42 8.42 9.64
CA GLU A 109 3.29 8.33 8.72
C GLU A 109 2.10 7.65 9.41
N TYR A 110 0.96 8.32 9.45
CA TYR A 110 -0.33 7.72 9.76
C TYR A 110 -1.07 7.39 8.46
N ALA A 111 -1.27 6.11 8.20
CA ALA A 111 -1.88 5.62 6.96
C ALA A 111 -3.00 4.61 7.23
N SER A 112 -3.89 4.44 6.24
CA SER A 112 -4.86 3.34 6.23
C SER A 112 -4.68 2.49 4.99
N VAL A 113 -4.62 1.16 5.17
CA VAL A 113 -4.51 0.20 4.05
C VAL A 113 -5.76 0.16 3.17
N THR A 114 -6.85 0.81 3.56
CA THR A 114 -8.06 1.00 2.74
C THR A 114 -8.12 2.36 2.05
N CYS A 115 -7.18 3.28 2.34
CA CYS A 115 -7.13 4.61 1.74
C CYS A 115 -6.40 4.59 0.38
N GLY A 116 -7.06 5.06 -0.68
CA GLY A 116 -6.48 5.12 -2.03
C GLY A 116 -5.27 6.06 -2.14
N HIS A 117 -5.27 7.20 -1.44
CA HIS A 117 -4.13 8.13 -1.42
C HIS A 117 -2.91 7.52 -0.72
N CYS A 118 -3.11 6.71 0.33
CA CYS A 118 -2.03 5.96 0.95
C CYS A 118 -1.45 4.91 -0.02
N ALA A 119 -2.32 4.21 -0.77
CA ALA A 119 -1.87 3.26 -1.78
C ALA A 119 -1.06 3.95 -2.90
N ALA A 120 -1.48 5.14 -3.35
CA ALA A 120 -0.73 5.93 -4.32
C ALA A 120 0.66 6.30 -3.77
N PHE A 121 0.74 6.84 -2.54
CA PHE A 121 2.01 7.17 -1.89
C PHE A 121 2.95 5.95 -1.79
N PHE A 122 2.44 4.81 -1.34
CA PHE A 122 3.23 3.58 -1.21
C PHE A 122 3.75 3.03 -2.55
N LYS A 123 3.00 3.21 -3.65
CA LYS A 123 3.36 2.73 -4.99
C LYS A 123 4.27 3.70 -5.74
N GLU A 124 4.02 4.99 -5.62
CA GLU A 124 4.58 6.01 -6.49
C GLU A 124 5.70 6.82 -5.81
N THR A 125 5.55 7.16 -4.53
CA THR A 125 6.48 8.04 -3.81
C THR A 125 7.46 7.27 -2.93
N LEU A 126 6.95 6.41 -2.05
CA LEU A 126 7.76 5.76 -1.01
C LEU A 126 8.95 4.95 -1.56
N PRO A 127 8.88 4.26 -2.72
CA PRO A 127 10.05 3.55 -3.26
C PRO A 127 11.25 4.49 -3.49
N SER A 128 11.03 5.67 -4.07
CA SER A 128 12.08 6.67 -4.28
C SER A 128 12.62 7.22 -2.97
N ILE A 129 11.75 7.45 -1.99
CA ILE A 129 12.16 7.93 -0.66
C ILE A 129 12.97 6.87 0.09
N ARG A 130 12.61 5.60 -0.01
CA ARG A 130 13.39 4.49 0.55
C ARG A 130 14.81 4.47 -0.01
N GLU A 131 14.97 4.55 -1.32
CA GLU A 131 16.29 4.53 -1.96
C GLU A 131 17.12 5.75 -1.61
N LYS A 132 16.55 6.96 -1.71
CA LYS A 132 17.29 8.21 -1.55
C LYS A 132 17.64 8.53 -0.10
N TYR A 133 16.77 8.20 0.86
CA TYR A 133 16.88 8.70 2.22
C TYR A 133 16.91 7.61 3.29
N ILE A 134 16.04 6.58 3.19
CA ILE A 134 15.93 5.59 4.26
C ILE A 134 17.14 4.63 4.22
N LYS A 135 17.42 4.05 3.06
CA LYS A 135 18.58 3.15 2.88
C LYS A 135 19.93 3.83 3.06
N THR A 136 19.99 5.14 2.83
CA THR A 136 21.22 5.94 3.00
C THR A 136 21.40 6.47 4.41
N GLY A 137 20.49 6.17 5.34
CA GLY A 137 20.55 6.61 6.74
C GLY A 137 20.21 8.09 6.96
N LYS A 138 19.72 8.80 5.93
CA LYS A 138 19.33 10.21 6.03
C LYS A 138 17.96 10.40 6.68
N ALA A 139 17.07 9.40 6.53
CA ALA A 139 15.76 9.40 7.16
C ALA A 139 15.41 8.02 7.69
N ARG A 140 14.47 7.99 8.65
CA ARG A 140 13.75 6.78 9.08
C ARG A 140 12.27 7.02 8.97
N LEU A 141 11.53 5.95 8.64
CA LEU A 141 10.08 5.93 8.57
C LEU A 141 9.52 5.18 9.78
N VAL A 142 8.70 5.84 10.57
CA VAL A 142 7.85 5.25 11.61
C VAL A 142 6.45 5.15 11.03
N PHE A 143 6.01 3.93 10.76
CA PHE A 143 4.70 3.68 10.16
C PHE A 143 3.67 3.37 11.24
N ARG A 144 2.53 4.07 11.23
CA ARG A 144 1.45 3.95 12.20
C ARG A 144 0.11 3.69 11.54
N GLU A 145 -0.56 2.68 12.03
CA GLU A 145 -1.86 2.27 11.52
C GLU A 145 -2.94 3.28 11.93
N PHE A 146 -3.61 3.87 10.92
CA PHE A 146 -4.80 4.69 11.13
C PHE A 146 -6.04 3.96 10.60
N ALA A 147 -6.44 2.91 11.35
CA ALA A 147 -7.48 1.95 10.96
C ALA A 147 -8.89 2.45 11.33
N TYR A 148 -9.46 3.32 10.50
CA TYR A 148 -10.78 3.92 10.73
C TYR A 148 -11.97 3.01 10.35
N ASP A 149 -11.73 1.87 9.70
CA ASP A 149 -12.75 0.90 9.30
C ASP A 149 -12.35 -0.55 9.64
N PRO A 150 -13.32 -1.49 9.71
CA PRO A 150 -13.06 -2.88 10.09
C PRO A 150 -12.14 -3.63 9.12
N ARG A 151 -12.13 -3.27 7.81
CA ARG A 151 -11.26 -3.93 6.82
C ARG A 151 -9.81 -3.50 7.04
N ALA A 152 -9.58 -2.21 7.28
CA ALA A 152 -8.26 -1.71 7.65
C ALA A 152 -7.76 -2.37 8.94
N GLN A 153 -8.63 -2.51 9.97
CA GLN A 153 -8.26 -3.22 11.20
C GLN A 153 -7.83 -4.66 10.91
N ALA A 154 -8.59 -5.41 10.12
CA ALA A 154 -8.26 -6.79 9.76
C ALA A 154 -6.92 -6.86 8.99
N GLY A 155 -6.69 -5.99 8.00
CA GLY A 155 -5.43 -5.94 7.25
C GLY A 155 -4.22 -5.69 8.16
N TYR A 156 -4.32 -4.73 9.07
CA TYR A 156 -3.25 -4.42 10.01
C TYR A 156 -3.03 -5.51 11.07
N MET A 157 -4.11 -6.12 11.58
CA MET A 157 -3.97 -7.26 12.47
C MET A 157 -3.16 -8.38 11.81
N LEU A 158 -3.49 -8.72 10.56
CA LEU A 158 -2.77 -9.74 9.81
C LEU A 158 -1.29 -9.36 9.58
N ALA A 159 -1.00 -8.09 9.29
CA ALA A 159 0.38 -7.62 9.17
C ALA A 159 1.16 -7.74 10.49
N ARG A 160 0.53 -7.42 11.63
CA ARG A 160 1.13 -7.57 12.96
C ARG A 160 1.31 -9.02 13.40
N CYS A 161 0.47 -9.94 12.93
CA CYS A 161 0.61 -11.38 13.21
C CYS A 161 1.63 -12.07 12.31
N ALA A 162 2.05 -11.46 11.22
CA ALA A 162 3.11 -11.99 10.38
C ALA A 162 4.47 -11.94 11.12
N PRO A 163 5.46 -12.76 10.73
CA PRO A 163 6.83 -12.59 11.20
C PRO A 163 7.29 -11.14 11.04
N GLU A 164 8.12 -10.66 11.96
CA GLU A 164 8.49 -9.24 12.04
C GLU A 164 9.08 -8.71 10.72
N ASP A 165 9.94 -9.49 10.09
CA ASP A 165 10.55 -9.18 8.78
C ASP A 165 9.54 -9.18 7.63
N ARG A 166 8.33 -9.65 7.86
CA ARG A 166 7.22 -9.70 6.88
C ARG A 166 6.20 -8.58 7.04
N TYR A 167 6.28 -7.77 8.10
CA TYR A 167 5.33 -6.68 8.31
C TYR A 167 5.28 -5.71 7.13
N PHE A 168 6.39 -5.04 6.80
CA PHE A 168 6.43 -4.09 5.68
C PHE A 168 6.19 -4.73 4.31
N PRO A 169 6.75 -5.91 3.99
CA PRO A 169 6.35 -6.65 2.79
C PRO A 169 4.84 -6.89 2.70
N MET A 170 4.18 -7.24 3.81
CA MET A 170 2.74 -7.46 3.82
C MET A 170 1.95 -6.16 3.66
N ILE A 171 2.37 -5.06 4.31
CA ILE A 171 1.80 -3.72 4.10
C ILE A 171 1.89 -3.32 2.62
N GLN A 172 3.04 -3.57 1.98
CA GLN A 172 3.24 -3.30 0.56
C GLN A 172 2.21 -4.07 -0.30
N VAL A 173 2.04 -5.37 -0.07
CA VAL A 173 1.08 -6.20 -0.82
C VAL A 173 -0.36 -5.77 -0.54
N LEU A 174 -0.70 -5.39 0.70
CA LEU A 174 -2.03 -4.87 1.03
C LEU A 174 -2.36 -3.61 0.22
N PHE A 175 -1.41 -2.69 0.06
CA PHE A 175 -1.59 -1.51 -0.77
C PHE A 175 -1.60 -1.83 -2.26
N GLU A 176 -0.72 -2.69 -2.74
CA GLU A 176 -0.65 -3.07 -4.17
C GLU A 176 -1.95 -3.73 -4.64
N LYS A 177 -2.49 -4.62 -3.81
CA LYS A 177 -3.72 -5.37 -4.07
C LYS A 177 -4.97 -4.76 -3.43
N GLN A 178 -4.91 -3.48 -3.05
CA GLN A 178 -5.98 -2.82 -2.29
C GLN A 178 -7.36 -3.01 -2.94
N MET A 179 -7.47 -2.84 -4.25
CA MET A 179 -8.75 -2.97 -4.94
C MET A 179 -9.29 -4.40 -4.94
N ASP A 180 -8.41 -5.40 -4.86
CA ASP A 180 -8.80 -6.82 -4.88
C ASP A 180 -9.45 -7.25 -3.56
N TRP A 181 -9.08 -6.62 -2.44
CA TRP A 181 -9.58 -7.02 -1.13
C TRP A 181 -10.41 -5.94 -0.43
N ALA A 182 -9.99 -4.67 -0.46
CA ALA A 182 -10.68 -3.60 0.26
C ALA A 182 -12.01 -3.22 -0.41
N ALA A 183 -12.14 -3.38 -1.73
CA ALA A 183 -13.36 -3.16 -2.49
C ALA A 183 -14.20 -4.44 -2.68
N ALA A 184 -13.70 -5.62 -2.33
CA ALA A 184 -14.42 -6.89 -2.51
C ALA A 184 -15.70 -6.94 -1.68
N SER A 185 -16.74 -7.65 -2.14
CA SER A 185 -17.95 -7.91 -1.35
C SER A 185 -17.64 -8.69 -0.07
N ASP A 186 -16.74 -9.69 -0.15
CA ASP A 186 -16.14 -10.40 0.98
C ASP A 186 -14.63 -10.23 0.92
N ALA A 187 -14.05 -9.53 1.90
CA ALA A 187 -12.63 -9.26 1.97
C ALA A 187 -11.81 -10.45 2.52
N LEU A 188 -12.45 -11.43 3.17
CA LEU A 188 -11.72 -12.50 3.86
C LEU A 188 -10.94 -13.42 2.92
N PRO A 189 -11.50 -13.92 1.78
CA PRO A 189 -10.74 -14.78 0.87
C PRO A 189 -9.49 -14.11 0.29
N PRO A 190 -9.54 -12.88 -0.26
CA PRO A 190 -8.33 -12.23 -0.74
C PRO A 190 -7.35 -11.86 0.38
N LEU A 191 -7.80 -11.45 1.57
CA LEU A 191 -6.93 -11.23 2.73
C LEU A 191 -6.23 -12.52 3.17
N LYS A 192 -6.90 -13.66 3.12
CA LYS A 192 -6.33 -14.96 3.43
C LYS A 192 -5.19 -15.32 2.47
N ASN A 193 -5.38 -15.05 1.17
CA ASN A 193 -4.31 -15.24 0.18
C ASN A 193 -3.10 -14.34 0.44
N ILE A 194 -3.32 -13.07 0.80
CA ILE A 194 -2.24 -12.15 1.16
C ILE A 194 -1.52 -12.62 2.43
N ALA A 195 -2.25 -13.03 3.45
CA ALA A 195 -1.69 -13.55 4.69
C ALA A 195 -0.83 -14.81 4.47
N ALA A 196 -1.27 -15.72 3.58
CA ALA A 196 -0.51 -16.90 3.20
C ALA A 196 0.83 -16.55 2.52
N MET A 197 0.88 -15.50 1.70
CA MET A 197 2.14 -14.99 1.12
C MET A 197 3.11 -14.48 2.20
N ALA A 198 2.60 -14.00 3.33
CA ALA A 198 3.40 -13.57 4.47
C ALA A 198 3.73 -14.72 5.45
N GLY A 199 3.30 -15.97 5.17
CA GLY A 199 3.61 -17.15 5.95
C GLY A 199 2.57 -17.50 7.02
N LEU A 200 1.38 -16.88 7.02
CA LEU A 200 0.30 -17.27 7.90
C LEU A 200 -0.54 -18.37 7.25
N ASP A 201 -0.55 -19.56 7.84
CA ASP A 201 -1.48 -20.62 7.45
C ASP A 201 -2.93 -20.29 7.86
N ASP A 202 -3.88 -21.14 7.47
CA ASP A 202 -5.31 -20.96 7.75
C ASP A 202 -5.60 -20.81 9.24
N LYS A 203 -4.92 -21.59 10.08
CA LYS A 203 -5.11 -21.57 11.52
C LYS A 203 -4.56 -20.28 12.14
N ALA A 204 -3.37 -19.84 11.72
CA ALA A 204 -2.77 -18.59 12.15
C ALA A 204 -3.59 -17.38 11.69
N PHE A 205 -4.09 -17.39 10.45
CA PHE A 205 -5.01 -16.38 9.93
C PHE A 205 -6.25 -16.20 10.81
N GLU A 206 -6.96 -17.31 11.11
CA GLU A 206 -8.15 -17.25 11.94
C GLU A 206 -7.85 -16.84 13.39
N ALA A 207 -6.75 -17.36 13.97
CA ALA A 207 -6.32 -17.01 15.30
C ALA A 207 -5.96 -15.52 15.41
N CYS A 208 -5.29 -14.98 14.40
CA CYS A 208 -4.92 -13.57 14.33
C CYS A 208 -6.16 -12.67 14.35
N LEU A 209 -7.15 -12.92 13.49
CA LEU A 209 -8.36 -12.10 13.42
C LEU A 209 -9.25 -12.17 14.67
N LYS A 210 -9.01 -13.15 15.55
CA LYS A 210 -9.65 -13.29 16.88
C LYS A 210 -8.79 -12.75 18.02
N ASN A 211 -7.57 -12.29 17.72
CA ASN A 211 -6.63 -11.83 18.76
C ASN A 211 -6.95 -10.42 19.22
N GLN A 212 -7.57 -10.33 20.40
CA GLN A 212 -7.98 -9.05 20.99
C GLN A 212 -6.78 -8.14 21.30
N THR A 213 -5.64 -8.69 21.74
CA THR A 213 -4.45 -7.90 22.04
C THR A 213 -3.95 -7.17 20.79
N VAL A 214 -3.85 -7.86 19.66
CA VAL A 214 -3.44 -7.27 18.38
C VAL A 214 -4.45 -6.22 17.90
N LEU A 215 -5.75 -6.48 18.07
CA LEU A 215 -6.78 -5.49 17.75
C LEU A 215 -6.66 -4.23 18.63
N ASP A 216 -6.35 -4.39 19.91
CA ASP A 216 -6.19 -3.28 20.84
C ASP A 216 -4.93 -2.45 20.53
N GLU A 217 -3.86 -3.07 20.02
CA GLU A 217 -2.68 -2.36 19.51
C GLU A 217 -3.02 -1.51 18.30
N VAL A 218 -3.70 -2.08 17.29
CA VAL A 218 -4.13 -1.35 16.09
C VAL A 218 -5.06 -0.19 16.45
N LYS A 219 -6.03 -0.41 17.35
CA LYS A 219 -6.92 0.65 17.82
C LYS A 219 -6.17 1.72 18.62
N SER A 220 -5.18 1.34 19.42
CA SER A 220 -4.37 2.31 20.16
C SER A 220 -3.59 3.23 19.23
N SER A 221 -3.04 2.70 18.12
CA SER A 221 -2.38 3.50 17.09
C SER A 221 -3.35 4.51 16.46
N PHE A 222 -4.56 4.08 16.13
CA PHE A 222 -5.61 4.97 15.60
C PHE A 222 -5.98 6.10 16.58
N GLU A 223 -6.29 5.77 17.85
CA GLU A 223 -6.67 6.78 18.84
C GLU A 223 -5.52 7.77 19.09
N ARG A 224 -4.28 7.29 19.13
CA ARG A 224 -3.11 8.13 19.24
C ARG A 224 -2.97 9.09 18.05
N GLY A 225 -3.22 8.66 16.83
CA GLY A 225 -3.24 9.54 15.67
C GLY A 225 -4.25 10.68 15.86
N LYS A 226 -5.43 10.40 16.39
CA LYS A 226 -6.46 11.41 16.69
C LYS A 226 -5.99 12.42 17.75
N GLU A 227 -5.27 12.00 18.77
CA GLU A 227 -4.69 12.89 19.79
C GLU A 227 -3.70 13.88 19.19
N PHE A 228 -2.96 13.49 18.13
CA PHE A 228 -2.08 14.37 17.36
C PHE A 228 -2.79 15.11 16.22
N GLY A 229 -4.13 15.08 16.20
CA GLY A 229 -4.93 15.80 15.21
C GLY A 229 -4.89 15.22 13.81
N VAL A 230 -4.64 13.91 13.65
CA VAL A 230 -4.81 13.21 12.39
C VAL A 230 -6.29 13.08 12.09
N THR A 231 -6.74 13.69 11.00
CA THR A 231 -8.14 13.68 10.55
C THR A 231 -8.31 13.05 9.17
N SER A 232 -7.21 12.85 8.45
CA SER A 232 -7.17 12.28 7.11
C SER A 232 -5.91 11.43 6.92
N THR A 233 -5.89 10.60 5.86
CA THR A 233 -4.74 9.76 5.53
C THR A 233 -4.35 9.91 4.05
N PRO A 234 -3.04 9.85 3.75
CA PRO A 234 -1.94 9.81 4.71
C PRO A 234 -1.74 11.16 5.40
N THR A 235 -1.24 11.13 6.64
CA THR A 235 -0.75 12.30 7.36
C THR A 235 0.68 12.01 7.82
N PHE A 236 1.58 12.93 7.55
CA PHE A 236 3.00 12.82 7.90
C PHE A 236 3.36 13.85 8.97
N PHE A 237 4.22 13.42 9.91
CA PHE A 237 4.95 14.32 10.78
C PHE A 237 6.44 14.13 10.50
N ILE A 238 7.08 15.16 9.95
CA ILE A 238 8.49 15.12 9.56
C ILE A 238 9.24 16.10 10.45
N ASN A 239 10.07 15.56 11.35
CA ASN A 239 10.76 16.33 12.39
C ASN A 239 9.84 17.37 13.07
N GLY A 240 8.60 16.95 13.38
CA GLY A 240 7.62 17.77 14.11
C GLY A 240 6.72 18.64 13.24
N LYS A 241 6.98 18.81 11.96
CA LYS A 241 6.09 19.52 11.03
C LYS A 241 5.06 18.56 10.44
N LYS A 242 3.78 18.94 10.47
CA LYS A 242 2.64 18.16 9.96
C LYS A 242 2.38 18.46 8.49
N TYR A 243 2.18 17.40 7.70
CA TYR A 243 1.78 17.47 6.29
C TYR A 243 0.63 16.51 6.04
N GLU A 244 -0.39 16.94 5.30
CA GLU A 244 -1.59 16.17 5.03
C GLU A 244 -1.71 15.84 3.54
N GLY A 245 -2.16 14.62 3.24
CA GLY A 245 -2.30 14.12 1.88
C GLY A 245 -1.04 13.43 1.34
N ALA A 246 -1.17 12.76 0.20
CA ALA A 246 -0.07 12.09 -0.47
C ALA A 246 0.88 13.13 -1.08
N LEU A 247 2.10 13.18 -0.58
CA LEU A 247 3.16 14.01 -1.14
C LEU A 247 3.80 13.32 -2.34
N SER A 248 4.13 14.07 -3.40
CA SER A 248 4.94 13.57 -4.51
C SER A 248 6.38 13.30 -4.08
N VAL A 249 7.16 12.65 -4.96
CA VAL A 249 8.60 12.41 -4.70
C VAL A 249 9.35 13.73 -4.49
N GLU A 250 9.04 14.73 -5.32
CA GLU A 250 9.68 16.05 -5.28
C GLU A 250 9.30 16.80 -3.99
N GLU A 251 8.02 16.80 -3.62
CA GLU A 251 7.53 17.43 -2.40
C GLU A 251 8.14 16.80 -1.15
N MET A 252 8.07 15.46 -1.04
CA MET A 252 8.64 14.73 0.09
C MET A 252 10.15 14.93 0.18
N SER A 253 10.86 14.88 -0.97
CA SER A 253 12.31 15.16 -1.02
C SER A 253 12.62 16.56 -0.55
N SER A 254 11.90 17.58 -1.05
CA SER A 254 12.10 18.98 -0.64
C SER A 254 11.92 19.19 0.87
N VAL A 255 10.91 18.51 1.46
CA VAL A 255 10.70 18.57 2.92
C VAL A 255 11.85 17.90 3.65
N ILE A 256 12.26 16.69 3.26
CA ILE A 256 13.35 15.95 3.92
C ILE A 256 14.68 16.75 3.83
N ASP A 257 15.01 17.23 2.62
CA ASP A 257 16.24 17.99 2.37
C ASP A 257 16.30 19.29 3.19
N SER A 258 15.15 19.87 3.57
CA SER A 258 15.10 21.06 4.44
C SER A 258 15.56 20.80 5.88
N PHE A 259 15.75 19.55 6.27
CA PHE A 259 16.20 19.13 7.60
C PHE A 259 17.61 18.51 7.60
N LEU A 260 18.23 18.34 6.42
CA LEU A 260 19.58 17.82 6.25
C LEU A 260 20.61 18.92 6.11
#